data_8d5d102b6150596027b4aaa61e9dabb4
#
_entry.id   8d5d102b6150596027b4aaa61e9dabb4
#
_cell.length_a   1.000
_cell.length_b   1.000
_cell.length_c   1.000
_cell.angle_alpha   90.00
_cell.angle_beta   90.00
_cell.angle_gamma   90.00
#
_symmetry.space_group_name_H-M   'P 1'
#
loop_
_entity.id
_entity.type
_entity.pdbx_description
1 polymer ?
#
loop_
_entity_poly.entity_id
_entity_poly.type
_entity_poly.pdbx_seq_one_letter_code
_entity_poly.pdbx_strand_id
1 'polypeptide(L)'
;MRPVWLDTDPGFDDWLAMLMLAAHPGLRWLGISVVAGNAPLDVTLANALRIRHHYGLKVPIHRGSAAPLADALQTAQHVLGSQGMRTTGEPLPEVSDARPDGDDAVAAMIDALLASEEPVTVLAIGPLTHIAQALQREPQLRGHIAELVLMGGSTERGNQTPAAEFNIHADPEAADIVFSAGLPLRMFGLNVCRQVLLTREHVDAVRSWPGARAAWLAGYLDAYQRLRKPDGSAPMPLYDPVAAAWLWQPELFRLESARVDIELQGRFTRGMTVCDFRAAALDRANAQVAMSADGPAVVELMLRVVKQVLGCASMPSLGCASVPPLG
;
A
#
# COMPACT_ATOMS: atom_id res chain seq x y z
N MET A 1 6.68 14.71 14.46
CA MET A 1 6.23 13.41 13.86
C MET A 1 5.89 13.64 12.41
N ARG A 2 6.49 12.88 11.49
CA ARG A 2 6.29 13.02 10.05
C ARG A 2 4.82 12.79 9.67
N PRO A 3 4.15 13.75 9.00
CA PRO A 3 2.76 13.58 8.60
C PRO A 3 2.65 12.57 7.45
N VAL A 4 1.63 11.69 7.51
CA VAL A 4 1.37 10.67 6.49
C VAL A 4 -0.11 10.62 6.15
N TRP A 5 -0.42 10.46 4.85
CA TRP A 5 -1.72 10.13 4.30
C TRP A 5 -1.65 8.76 3.62
N LEU A 6 -2.64 7.90 3.83
CA LEU A 6 -2.75 6.60 3.18
C LEU A 6 -3.86 6.63 2.12
N ASP A 7 -3.55 6.15 0.91
CA ASP A 7 -4.53 5.88 -0.15
C ASP A 7 -4.52 4.37 -0.46
N THR A 8 -5.69 3.70 -0.35
CA THR A 8 -5.75 2.23 -0.25
C THR A 8 -7.08 1.67 -0.75
N ASP A 9 -7.10 0.39 -1.15
CA ASP A 9 -8.29 -0.38 -1.57
C ASP A 9 -8.41 -1.70 -0.78
N PRO A 10 -8.64 -1.65 0.56
CA PRO A 10 -8.34 -2.69 1.52
C PRO A 10 -8.69 -4.13 1.14
N GLY A 11 -7.63 -4.92 0.97
CA GLY A 11 -7.58 -6.35 0.79
C GLY A 11 -6.68 -7.02 1.82
N PHE A 12 -6.00 -8.12 1.44
CA PHE A 12 -5.15 -8.91 2.33
C PHE A 12 -3.96 -8.14 2.89
N ASP A 13 -3.23 -7.46 2.04
CA ASP A 13 -1.95 -6.85 2.34
C ASP A 13 -2.07 -5.36 2.68
N ASP A 14 -3.07 -4.65 2.16
CA ASP A 14 -3.46 -3.33 2.67
C ASP A 14 -3.65 -3.34 4.19
N TRP A 15 -4.33 -4.38 4.70
CA TRP A 15 -4.54 -4.55 6.14
C TRP A 15 -3.21 -4.56 6.90
N LEU A 16 -2.22 -5.31 6.42
CA LEU A 16 -0.88 -5.33 7.03
C LEU A 16 -0.21 -3.95 6.98
N ALA A 17 -0.29 -3.25 5.84
CA ALA A 17 0.23 -1.89 5.71
C ALA A 17 -0.44 -0.92 6.68
N MET A 18 -1.78 -0.99 6.83
CA MET A 18 -2.52 -0.21 7.82
C MET A 18 -2.03 -0.45 9.26
N LEU A 19 -1.79 -1.71 9.64
CA LEU A 19 -1.25 -2.05 10.97
C LEU A 19 0.19 -1.53 11.14
N MET A 20 1.00 -1.60 10.09
CA MET A 20 2.36 -1.06 10.12
C MET A 20 2.37 0.45 10.33
N LEU A 21 1.51 1.20 9.64
CA LEU A 21 1.41 2.65 9.86
C LEU A 21 0.94 2.97 11.28
N ALA A 22 -0.06 2.26 11.76
CA ALA A 22 -0.64 2.48 13.10
C ALA A 22 0.37 2.29 14.25
N ALA A 23 1.32 1.38 14.07
CA ALA A 23 2.35 1.10 15.06
C ALA A 23 3.55 2.06 15.01
N HIS A 24 3.68 2.86 13.96
CA HIS A 24 4.90 3.63 13.73
C HIS A 24 5.01 4.84 14.68
N PRO A 25 5.99 4.88 15.59
CA PRO A 25 6.04 5.88 16.64
C PRO A 25 6.38 7.30 16.13
N GLY A 26 6.98 7.41 14.96
CA GLY A 26 7.43 8.67 14.34
C GLY A 26 6.45 9.25 13.31
N LEU A 27 5.31 8.60 13.05
CA LEU A 27 4.32 9.09 12.10
C LEU A 27 3.13 9.77 12.78
N ARG A 28 2.62 10.81 12.16
CA ARG A 28 1.32 11.42 12.45
C ARG A 28 0.38 11.11 11.31
N TRP A 29 -0.53 10.19 11.53
CA TRP A 29 -1.46 9.71 10.51
C TRP A 29 -2.60 10.71 10.33
N LEU A 30 -2.67 11.35 9.16
CA LEU A 30 -3.62 12.42 8.87
C LEU A 30 -4.99 11.89 8.44
N GLY A 31 -5.02 10.82 7.63
CA GLY A 31 -6.24 10.23 7.11
C GLY A 31 -5.98 9.07 6.17
N ILE A 32 -7.08 8.42 5.81
CA ILE A 32 -7.15 7.33 4.82
C ILE A 32 -8.17 7.70 3.77
N SER A 33 -7.79 7.66 2.50
CA SER A 33 -8.71 7.62 1.37
C SER A 33 -8.89 6.19 0.89
N VAL A 34 -10.14 5.77 0.67
CA VAL A 34 -10.46 4.42 0.21
C VAL A 34 -10.98 4.47 -1.21
N VAL A 35 -10.34 3.73 -2.11
CA VAL A 35 -10.67 3.63 -3.54
C VAL A 35 -11.23 2.24 -3.88
N ALA A 36 -11.94 2.13 -5.00
CA ALA A 36 -12.25 0.84 -5.61
C ALA A 36 -11.01 0.27 -6.31
N GLY A 37 -10.78 -1.02 -6.18
CA GLY A 37 -9.64 -1.72 -6.79
C GLY A 37 -9.75 -3.21 -6.54
N ASN A 38 -9.22 -3.73 -5.44
CA ASN A 38 -9.35 -5.14 -5.03
C ASN A 38 -10.81 -5.63 -5.07
N ALA A 39 -11.74 -4.73 -4.74
CA ALA A 39 -13.18 -4.93 -4.82
C ALA A 39 -13.89 -3.58 -5.13
N PRO A 40 -15.22 -3.58 -5.39
CA PRO A 40 -15.98 -2.33 -5.47
C PRO A 40 -15.85 -1.49 -4.18
N LEU A 41 -15.95 -0.17 -4.31
CA LEU A 41 -15.73 0.79 -3.22
C LEU A 41 -16.48 0.45 -1.92
N ASP A 42 -17.73 0.02 -2.01
CA ASP A 42 -18.52 -0.31 -0.81
C ASP A 42 -17.90 -1.46 0.00
N VAL A 43 -17.25 -2.40 -0.70
CA VAL A 43 -16.56 -3.54 -0.08
C VAL A 43 -15.21 -3.11 0.51
N THR A 44 -14.39 -2.37 -0.24
CA THR A 44 -13.09 -1.89 0.24
C THR A 44 -13.27 -0.95 1.43
N LEU A 45 -14.28 -0.07 1.39
CA LEU A 45 -14.63 0.82 2.49
C LEU A 45 -15.09 0.04 3.73
N ALA A 46 -15.96 -0.98 3.55
CA ALA A 46 -16.37 -1.84 4.67
C ALA A 46 -15.17 -2.55 5.31
N ASN A 47 -14.22 -3.03 4.50
CA ASN A 47 -12.99 -3.65 4.99
C ASN A 47 -12.15 -2.65 5.80
N ALA A 48 -11.93 -1.43 5.29
CA ALA A 48 -11.21 -0.39 6.02
C ALA A 48 -11.84 -0.08 7.38
N LEU A 49 -13.17 0.08 7.42
CA LEU A 49 -13.91 0.39 8.64
C LEU A 49 -13.87 -0.77 9.65
N ARG A 50 -13.97 -2.02 9.20
CA ARG A 50 -13.80 -3.21 10.05
C ARG A 50 -12.40 -3.28 10.65
N ILE A 51 -11.36 -3.09 9.83
CA ILE A 51 -9.96 -3.06 10.28
C ILE A 51 -9.78 -1.94 11.31
N ARG A 52 -10.22 -0.71 11.02
CA ARG A 52 -10.16 0.42 11.97
C ARG A 52 -10.80 0.06 13.31
N HIS A 53 -12.01 -0.48 13.28
CA HIS A 53 -12.76 -0.79 14.49
C HIS A 53 -12.08 -1.90 15.32
N HIS A 54 -11.82 -3.05 14.70
CA HIS A 54 -11.34 -4.23 15.43
C HIS A 54 -9.90 -4.10 15.91
N TYR A 55 -9.08 -3.28 15.23
CA TYR A 55 -7.69 -3.01 15.64
C TYR A 55 -7.53 -1.69 16.40
N GLY A 56 -8.61 -0.93 16.58
CA GLY A 56 -8.61 0.31 17.38
C GLY A 56 -7.79 1.44 16.76
N LEU A 57 -7.71 1.48 15.42
CA LEU A 57 -6.94 2.51 14.72
C LEU A 57 -7.57 3.89 14.92
N LYS A 58 -6.76 4.89 15.23
CA LYS A 58 -7.20 6.26 15.51
C LYS A 58 -6.89 7.18 14.33
N VAL A 59 -7.60 6.96 13.23
CA VAL A 59 -7.41 7.70 11.98
C VAL A 59 -8.74 7.90 11.29
N PRO A 60 -9.02 9.09 10.70
CA PRO A 60 -10.21 9.29 9.88
C PRO A 60 -10.12 8.49 8.58
N ILE A 61 -11.26 7.93 8.14
CA ILE A 61 -11.40 7.20 6.88
C ILE A 61 -12.42 7.91 6.02
N HIS A 62 -12.06 8.19 4.77
CA HIS A 62 -12.90 8.90 3.82
C HIS A 62 -13.26 8.01 2.64
N ARG A 63 -14.56 8.06 2.27
CA ARG A 63 -15.09 7.39 1.09
C ARG A 63 -14.57 8.10 -0.17
N GLY A 64 -14.05 7.38 -1.12
CA GLY A 64 -13.47 7.92 -2.32
C GLY A 64 -14.14 7.47 -3.62
N SER A 65 -13.33 7.24 -4.65
CA SER A 65 -13.78 6.97 -6.01
C SER A 65 -14.22 5.52 -6.20
N ALA A 66 -15.40 5.35 -6.82
CA ALA A 66 -15.95 4.02 -7.16
C ALA A 66 -15.55 3.55 -8.56
N ALA A 67 -14.84 4.39 -9.33
CA ALA A 67 -14.44 4.09 -10.70
C ALA A 67 -13.14 4.82 -11.05
N PRO A 68 -12.36 4.30 -12.02
CA PRO A 68 -11.19 4.97 -12.57
C PRO A 68 -11.59 6.23 -13.37
N LEU A 69 -10.58 7.01 -13.79
CA LEU A 69 -10.81 8.28 -14.51
C LEU A 69 -11.51 8.10 -15.87
N ALA A 70 -11.20 7.05 -16.60
CA ALA A 70 -11.67 6.88 -17.98
C ALA A 70 -12.32 5.53 -18.27
N ASP A 71 -11.77 4.43 -17.74
CA ASP A 71 -12.23 3.08 -18.06
C ASP A 71 -13.34 2.59 -17.14
N ALA A 72 -13.95 1.45 -17.47
CA ALA A 72 -14.84 0.74 -16.56
C ALA A 72 -14.04 0.13 -15.41
N LEU A 73 -14.63 0.13 -14.20
CA LEU A 73 -14.03 -0.50 -13.04
C LEU A 73 -13.70 -1.96 -13.30
N GLN A 74 -12.45 -2.32 -13.10
CA GLN A 74 -11.99 -3.70 -13.04
C GLN A 74 -11.56 -4.00 -11.60
N THR A 75 -12.02 -5.14 -11.06
CA THR A 75 -11.68 -5.56 -9.69
C THR A 75 -10.92 -6.87 -9.69
N ALA A 76 -10.19 -7.12 -8.60
CA ALA A 76 -9.48 -8.37 -8.39
C ALA A 76 -10.36 -9.47 -7.75
N GLN A 77 -11.69 -9.28 -7.64
CA GLN A 77 -12.61 -10.22 -6.98
C GLN A 77 -12.57 -11.63 -7.57
N HIS A 78 -12.27 -11.79 -8.86
CA HIS A 78 -12.14 -13.10 -9.51
C HIS A 78 -10.98 -13.93 -8.92
N VAL A 79 -9.96 -13.28 -8.35
CA VAL A 79 -8.83 -13.91 -7.65
C VAL A 79 -9.07 -13.88 -6.13
N LEU A 80 -9.37 -12.68 -5.60
CA LEU A 80 -9.40 -12.42 -4.16
C LEU A 80 -10.72 -12.82 -3.48
N GLY A 81 -11.79 -13.05 -4.26
CA GLY A 81 -13.13 -13.35 -3.76
C GLY A 81 -14.01 -12.11 -3.62
N SER A 82 -15.31 -12.32 -3.39
CA SER A 82 -16.33 -11.25 -3.40
C SER A 82 -16.08 -10.12 -2.41
N GLN A 83 -15.37 -10.39 -1.34
CA GLN A 83 -15.02 -9.39 -0.31
C GLN A 83 -13.63 -8.76 -0.52
N GLY A 84 -12.98 -8.96 -1.69
CA GLY A 84 -11.61 -8.51 -1.94
C GLY A 84 -10.56 -9.22 -1.10
N MET A 85 -10.97 -10.12 -0.23
CA MET A 85 -10.11 -11.00 0.59
C MET A 85 -10.91 -12.20 1.08
N ARG A 86 -10.29 -13.38 1.02
CA ARG A 86 -10.87 -14.65 1.52
C ARG A 86 -10.25 -14.99 2.88
N THR A 87 -10.92 -15.86 3.63
CA THR A 87 -10.37 -16.44 4.87
C THR A 87 -10.58 -17.94 4.89
N THR A 88 -9.68 -18.65 5.54
CA THR A 88 -9.85 -20.08 5.90
C THR A 88 -10.37 -20.24 7.33
N GLY A 89 -10.48 -19.14 8.06
CA GLY A 89 -10.99 -19.08 9.44
C GLY A 89 -12.30 -18.28 9.52
N GLU A 90 -12.61 -17.82 10.73
CA GLU A 90 -13.72 -16.90 10.93
C GLU A 90 -13.45 -15.56 10.21
N PRO A 91 -14.45 -15.00 9.52
CA PRO A 91 -14.31 -13.70 8.90
C PRO A 91 -14.16 -12.59 9.95
N LEU A 92 -13.50 -11.51 9.56
CA LEU A 92 -13.47 -10.30 10.37
C LEU A 92 -14.91 -9.81 10.59
N PRO A 93 -15.38 -9.68 11.85
CA PRO A 93 -16.79 -9.40 12.12
C PRO A 93 -17.28 -8.10 11.51
N GLU A 94 -18.53 -8.07 11.13
CA GLU A 94 -19.17 -6.85 10.64
C GLU A 94 -19.33 -5.81 11.76
N VAL A 95 -19.37 -4.54 11.37
CA VAL A 95 -19.56 -3.42 12.27
C VAL A 95 -20.72 -2.57 11.74
N SER A 96 -21.90 -2.80 12.26
CA SER A 96 -23.17 -2.23 11.77
C SER A 96 -23.19 -0.70 11.76
N ASP A 97 -22.54 -0.07 12.76
CA ASP A 97 -22.59 1.39 12.96
C ASP A 97 -21.33 2.11 12.48
N ALA A 98 -20.39 1.39 11.88
CA ALA A 98 -19.20 2.02 11.32
C ALA A 98 -19.56 2.87 10.09
N ARG A 99 -19.09 4.11 10.10
CA ARG A 99 -19.28 5.06 9.00
C ARG A 99 -17.94 5.68 8.64
N PRO A 100 -17.74 6.09 7.37
CA PRO A 100 -16.63 6.95 7.01
C PRO A 100 -16.77 8.31 7.72
N ASP A 101 -15.64 8.98 7.88
CA ASP A 101 -15.59 10.33 8.48
C ASP A 101 -15.91 11.42 7.46
N GLY A 102 -15.96 11.07 6.17
CA GLY A 102 -16.39 11.93 5.05
C GLY A 102 -16.62 11.14 3.77
N ASP A 103 -17.38 11.77 2.83
CA ASP A 103 -17.81 11.14 1.57
C ASP A 103 -17.04 11.67 0.34
N ASP A 104 -16.09 12.61 0.50
CA ASP A 104 -15.15 13.07 -0.54
C ASP A 104 -13.73 12.94 -0.04
N ALA A 105 -13.13 11.78 -0.30
CA ALA A 105 -11.75 11.48 0.11
C ALA A 105 -10.73 12.40 -0.57
N VAL A 106 -11.01 12.88 -1.78
CA VAL A 106 -10.11 13.77 -2.52
C VAL A 106 -10.08 15.15 -1.87
N ALA A 107 -11.25 15.70 -1.53
CA ALA A 107 -11.32 16.98 -0.81
C ALA A 107 -10.66 16.86 0.56
N ALA A 108 -10.93 15.78 1.32
CA ALA A 108 -10.31 15.56 2.63
C ALA A 108 -8.78 15.44 2.54
N MET A 109 -8.25 14.78 1.51
CA MET A 109 -6.81 14.71 1.25
C MET A 109 -6.23 16.10 0.95
N ILE A 110 -6.85 16.86 0.04
CA ILE A 110 -6.42 18.21 -0.32
C ILE A 110 -6.36 19.08 0.94
N ASP A 111 -7.43 19.11 1.72
CA ASP A 111 -7.52 19.92 2.93
C ASP A 111 -6.44 19.52 3.97
N ALA A 112 -6.24 18.23 4.18
CA ALA A 112 -5.24 17.72 5.11
C ALA A 112 -3.80 18.06 4.69
N LEU A 113 -3.50 17.95 3.38
CA LEU A 113 -2.17 18.25 2.85
C LEU A 113 -1.88 19.76 2.91
N LEU A 114 -2.84 20.59 2.54
CA LEU A 114 -2.71 22.07 2.59
C LEU A 114 -2.62 22.61 4.02
N ALA A 115 -3.35 22.00 4.95
CA ALA A 115 -3.33 22.40 6.37
C ALA A 115 -2.09 21.92 7.12
N SER A 116 -1.30 21.02 6.57
CA SER A 116 -0.11 20.50 7.22
C SER A 116 1.03 21.51 7.21
N GLU A 117 1.62 21.79 8.39
CA GLU A 117 2.79 22.66 8.51
C GLU A 117 4.05 22.11 7.83
N GLU A 118 4.13 20.78 7.72
CA GLU A 118 5.23 20.07 7.08
C GLU A 118 4.70 19.35 5.83
N PRO A 119 5.50 19.24 4.75
CA PRO A 119 5.10 18.42 3.61
C PRO A 119 4.79 16.98 4.01
N VAL A 120 3.76 16.41 3.40
CA VAL A 120 3.17 15.12 3.79
C VAL A 120 3.77 13.98 2.96
N THR A 121 4.12 12.88 3.60
CA THR A 121 4.35 11.62 2.90
C THR A 121 2.99 11.03 2.51
N VAL A 122 2.79 10.75 1.23
CA VAL A 122 1.61 10.03 0.74
C VAL A 122 2.03 8.59 0.46
N LEU A 123 1.39 7.63 1.14
CA LEU A 123 1.52 6.21 0.82
C LEU A 123 0.31 5.79 0.00
N ALA A 124 0.51 5.48 -1.29
CA ALA A 124 -0.53 5.02 -2.20
C ALA A 124 -0.33 3.53 -2.51
N ILE A 125 -1.24 2.69 -2.05
CA ILE A 125 -1.16 1.23 -2.20
C ILE A 125 -2.34 0.64 -2.96
N GLY A 126 -3.24 1.50 -3.47
CA GLY A 126 -4.29 1.18 -4.42
C GLY A 126 -4.11 1.90 -5.76
N PRO A 127 -5.12 1.84 -6.66
CA PRO A 127 -5.14 2.62 -7.90
C PRO A 127 -4.99 4.12 -7.65
N LEU A 128 -4.20 4.83 -8.47
CA LEU A 128 -3.78 6.21 -8.24
C LEU A 128 -4.85 7.28 -8.52
N THR A 129 -6.11 6.87 -8.66
CA THR A 129 -7.25 7.73 -9.03
C THR A 129 -7.36 8.97 -8.15
N HIS A 130 -7.29 8.83 -6.82
CA HIS A 130 -7.42 9.97 -5.91
C HIS A 130 -6.25 10.94 -6.00
N ILE A 131 -5.03 10.41 -6.14
CA ILE A 131 -3.84 11.25 -6.24
C ILE A 131 -3.91 12.10 -7.52
N ALA A 132 -4.32 11.48 -8.64
CA ALA A 132 -4.52 12.20 -9.90
C ALA A 132 -5.61 13.26 -9.78
N GLN A 133 -6.77 12.91 -9.22
CA GLN A 133 -7.88 13.86 -9.00
C GLN A 133 -7.47 15.01 -8.08
N ALA A 134 -6.73 14.75 -7.02
CA ALA A 134 -6.24 15.77 -6.10
C ALA A 134 -5.29 16.74 -6.80
N LEU A 135 -4.34 16.23 -7.60
CA LEU A 135 -3.39 17.05 -8.38
C LEU A 135 -4.07 17.85 -9.49
N GLN A 136 -5.18 17.34 -10.07
CA GLN A 136 -5.97 18.06 -11.06
C GLN A 136 -6.82 19.17 -10.43
N ARG A 137 -7.45 18.89 -9.27
CA ARG A 137 -8.26 19.86 -8.53
C ARG A 137 -7.41 20.98 -7.91
N GLU A 138 -6.23 20.61 -7.39
CA GLU A 138 -5.35 21.51 -6.65
C GLU A 138 -3.87 21.27 -7.04
N PRO A 139 -3.39 21.88 -8.15
CA PRO A 139 -2.03 21.66 -8.65
C PRO A 139 -0.92 22.09 -7.69
N GLN A 140 -1.18 22.99 -6.74
CA GLN A 140 -0.20 23.43 -5.74
C GLN A 140 0.16 22.34 -4.72
N LEU A 141 -0.63 21.26 -4.61
CA LEU A 141 -0.34 20.11 -3.75
C LEU A 141 1.05 19.51 -4.00
N ARG A 142 1.62 19.69 -5.19
CA ARG A 142 2.99 19.23 -5.50
C ARG A 142 4.02 19.76 -4.50
N GLY A 143 3.84 20.98 -4.00
CA GLY A 143 4.70 21.57 -2.98
C GLY A 143 4.43 21.10 -1.55
N HIS A 144 3.31 20.41 -1.32
CA HIS A 144 2.88 19.89 -0.02
C HIS A 144 3.13 18.38 0.13
N ILE A 145 3.63 17.71 -0.90
CA ILE A 145 3.99 16.29 -0.88
C ILE A 145 5.50 16.15 -0.70
N ALA A 146 5.93 15.65 0.46
CA ALA A 146 7.35 15.37 0.75
C ALA A 146 7.89 14.22 -0.11
N GLU A 147 7.09 13.18 -0.23
CA GLU A 147 7.31 12.03 -1.12
C GLU A 147 5.98 11.31 -1.37
N LEU A 148 5.83 10.77 -2.57
CA LEU A 148 4.79 9.81 -2.91
C LEU A 148 5.42 8.42 -2.97
N VAL A 149 5.10 7.58 -2.00
CA VAL A 149 5.52 6.18 -1.97
C VAL A 149 4.37 5.35 -2.51
N LEU A 150 4.55 4.64 -3.61
CA LEU A 150 3.49 3.83 -4.19
C LEU A 150 3.86 2.35 -4.29
N MET A 151 2.88 1.48 -4.01
CA MET A 151 2.91 0.11 -4.48
C MET A 151 2.18 0.05 -5.83
N GLY A 152 2.91 -0.29 -6.88
CA GLY A 152 2.37 -0.41 -8.23
C GLY A 152 3.45 -0.54 -9.29
N GLY A 153 3.03 -0.99 -10.46
CA GLY A 153 3.90 -1.16 -11.60
C GLY A 153 4.89 -2.32 -11.50
N SER A 154 5.76 -2.40 -12.49
CA SER A 154 6.81 -3.42 -12.56
C SER A 154 7.90 -3.00 -13.53
N THR A 155 9.14 -3.38 -13.26
CA THR A 155 10.24 -3.33 -14.25
C THR A 155 10.34 -4.59 -15.11
N GLU A 156 9.43 -5.55 -14.86
CA GLU A 156 9.42 -6.88 -15.46
C GLU A 156 8.00 -7.21 -15.98
N ARG A 157 7.57 -8.45 -15.81
CA ARG A 157 6.21 -8.90 -16.15
C ARG A 157 5.17 -8.35 -15.16
N GLY A 158 3.96 -8.12 -15.65
CA GLY A 158 2.81 -7.76 -14.82
C GLY A 158 2.23 -8.92 -14.00
N ASN A 159 1.05 -8.67 -13.43
CA ASN A 159 0.20 -9.66 -12.75
C ASN A 159 -1.26 -9.56 -13.22
N GLN A 160 -1.74 -8.39 -13.65
CA GLN A 160 -3.07 -8.23 -14.23
C GLN A 160 -3.07 -8.63 -15.71
N THR A 161 -2.08 -8.18 -16.45
CA THR A 161 -1.75 -8.65 -17.80
C THR A 161 -0.29 -9.11 -17.83
N PRO A 162 0.20 -9.75 -18.91
CA PRO A 162 1.62 -10.05 -19.03
C PRO A 162 2.54 -8.82 -18.89
N ALA A 163 2.03 -7.63 -19.20
CA ALA A 163 2.81 -6.37 -19.19
C ALA A 163 2.48 -5.46 -18.01
N ALA A 164 1.25 -5.46 -17.50
CA ALA A 164 0.77 -4.48 -16.54
C ALA A 164 0.53 -5.06 -15.15
N GLU A 165 0.91 -4.29 -14.13
CA GLU A 165 0.57 -4.51 -12.73
C GLU A 165 -0.83 -3.97 -12.45
N PHE A 166 -1.53 -4.56 -11.47
CA PHE A 166 -2.95 -4.33 -11.19
C PHE A 166 -3.28 -2.86 -10.87
N ASN A 167 -2.60 -2.21 -9.92
CA ASN A 167 -2.91 -0.85 -9.50
C ASN A 167 -2.75 0.16 -10.64
N ILE A 168 -1.71 0.00 -11.45
CA ILE A 168 -1.48 0.85 -12.62
C ILE A 168 -2.48 0.51 -13.73
N HIS A 169 -2.80 -0.77 -13.94
CA HIS A 169 -3.75 -1.20 -14.96
C HIS A 169 -5.19 -0.81 -14.62
N ALA A 170 -5.54 -0.71 -13.34
CA ALA A 170 -6.87 -0.32 -12.89
C ALA A 170 -7.23 1.13 -13.25
N ASP A 171 -6.24 2.04 -13.29
CA ASP A 171 -6.41 3.43 -13.75
C ASP A 171 -5.11 3.94 -14.39
N PRO A 172 -4.81 3.56 -15.64
CA PRO A 172 -3.57 3.97 -16.31
C PRO A 172 -3.49 5.48 -16.53
N GLU A 173 -4.62 6.14 -16.78
CA GLU A 173 -4.70 7.59 -16.96
C GLU A 173 -4.33 8.33 -15.66
N ALA A 174 -4.82 7.85 -14.53
CA ALA A 174 -4.42 8.40 -13.22
C ALA A 174 -2.92 8.20 -12.97
N ALA A 175 -2.40 7.03 -13.29
CA ALA A 175 -0.98 6.74 -13.17
C ALA A 175 -0.12 7.67 -14.05
N ASP A 176 -0.52 7.90 -15.31
CA ASP A 176 0.19 8.80 -16.21
C ASP A 176 0.23 10.24 -15.69
N ILE A 177 -0.90 10.75 -15.17
CA ILE A 177 -0.98 12.06 -14.51
C ILE A 177 0.00 12.15 -13.35
N VAL A 178 0.03 11.14 -12.48
CA VAL A 178 0.86 11.11 -11.28
C VAL A 178 2.34 11.05 -11.62
N PHE A 179 2.75 10.14 -12.53
CA PHE A 179 4.14 10.03 -12.95
C PHE A 179 4.65 11.25 -13.73
N SER A 180 3.74 11.99 -14.36
CA SER A 180 4.05 13.23 -15.07
C SER A 180 4.02 14.48 -14.18
N ALA A 181 3.58 14.36 -12.93
CA ALA A 181 3.34 15.51 -12.05
C ALA A 181 4.62 16.15 -11.47
N GLY A 182 5.78 15.52 -11.59
CA GLY A 182 7.04 16.03 -11.03
C GLY A 182 7.14 15.89 -9.51
N LEU A 183 6.47 14.90 -8.93
CA LEU A 183 6.54 14.59 -7.50
C LEU A 183 7.82 13.83 -7.16
N PRO A 184 8.30 13.91 -5.90
CA PRO A 184 9.31 13.00 -5.36
C PRO A 184 8.73 11.58 -5.23
N LEU A 185 8.75 10.81 -6.32
CA LEU A 185 8.06 9.54 -6.45
C LEU A 185 8.98 8.36 -6.17
N ARG A 186 8.50 7.40 -5.36
CA ARG A 186 9.17 6.12 -5.06
C ARG A 186 8.24 4.97 -5.45
N MET A 187 8.66 4.18 -6.44
CA MET A 187 7.88 3.06 -6.97
C MET A 187 8.36 1.74 -6.37
N PHE A 188 7.47 1.04 -5.70
CA PHE A 188 7.64 -0.33 -5.21
C PHE A 188 6.83 -1.29 -6.09
N GLY A 189 7.44 -1.70 -7.20
CA GLY A 189 6.79 -2.55 -8.19
C GLY A 189 6.88 -4.05 -7.89
N LEU A 190 6.25 -4.86 -8.74
CA LEU A 190 6.22 -6.31 -8.59
C LEU A 190 7.63 -6.96 -8.54
N ASN A 191 8.62 -6.35 -9.19
CA ASN A 191 9.99 -6.82 -9.21
C ASN A 191 10.62 -6.86 -7.81
N VAL A 192 10.39 -5.86 -6.97
CA VAL A 192 10.87 -5.85 -5.58
C VAL A 192 9.94 -6.63 -4.66
N CYS A 193 8.61 -6.53 -4.85
CA CYS A 193 7.63 -7.27 -4.04
C CYS A 193 7.83 -8.79 -4.12
N ARG A 194 8.22 -9.31 -5.29
CA ARG A 194 8.53 -10.75 -5.49
C ARG A 194 9.74 -11.25 -4.70
N GLN A 195 10.53 -10.36 -4.11
CA GLN A 195 11.66 -10.71 -3.25
C GLN A 195 11.24 -10.84 -1.77
N VAL A 196 10.06 -10.36 -1.40
CA VAL A 196 9.53 -10.37 -0.03
C VAL A 196 8.44 -11.43 0.07
N LEU A 197 8.78 -12.59 0.64
CA LEU A 197 7.97 -13.80 0.56
C LEU A 197 7.39 -14.20 1.91
N LEU A 198 6.07 -14.19 2.01
CA LEU A 198 5.33 -14.79 3.13
C LEU A 198 5.36 -16.31 2.97
N THR A 199 5.95 -17.03 3.92
CA THR A 199 6.03 -18.49 3.93
C THR A 199 4.97 -19.12 4.85
N ARG A 200 4.83 -20.44 4.79
CA ARG A 200 3.95 -21.19 5.69
C ARG A 200 4.32 -20.99 7.14
N GLU A 201 5.61 -21.00 7.46
CA GLU A 201 6.11 -20.78 8.82
C GLU A 201 5.68 -19.41 9.37
N HIS A 202 5.67 -18.39 8.54
CA HIS A 202 5.21 -17.06 8.93
C HIS A 202 3.71 -17.06 9.29
N VAL A 203 2.87 -17.72 8.51
CA VAL A 203 1.43 -17.84 8.79
C VAL A 203 1.19 -18.65 10.06
N ASP A 204 1.93 -19.75 10.26
CA ASP A 204 1.82 -20.59 11.46
C ASP A 204 2.32 -19.83 12.70
N ALA A 205 3.32 -18.98 12.56
CA ALA A 205 3.75 -18.08 13.63
C ALA A 205 2.61 -17.12 14.03
N VAL A 206 1.95 -16.45 13.07
CA VAL A 206 0.81 -15.57 13.35
C VAL A 206 -0.35 -16.34 14.01
N ARG A 207 -0.62 -17.57 13.54
CA ARG A 207 -1.65 -18.44 14.11
C ARG A 207 -1.37 -18.82 15.56
N SER A 208 -0.11 -18.90 15.97
CA SER A 208 0.29 -19.19 17.35
C SER A 208 0.12 -18.01 18.32
N TRP A 209 -0.11 -16.79 17.82
CA TRP A 209 -0.29 -15.61 18.66
C TRP A 209 -1.67 -15.66 19.35
N PRO A 210 -1.77 -15.19 20.60
CA PRO A 210 -3.02 -15.25 21.33
C PRO A 210 -4.04 -14.21 20.84
N GLY A 211 -5.34 -14.56 21.02
CA GLY A 211 -6.44 -13.62 20.84
C GLY A 211 -7.09 -13.66 19.45
N ALA A 212 -8.34 -13.19 19.39
CA ALA A 212 -9.17 -13.23 18.19
C ALA A 212 -8.57 -12.45 17.01
N ARG A 213 -7.91 -11.30 17.27
CA ARG A 213 -7.28 -10.48 16.23
C ARG A 213 -6.21 -11.25 15.46
N ALA A 214 -5.40 -12.03 16.17
CA ALA A 214 -4.37 -12.87 15.56
C ALA A 214 -5.00 -14.04 14.78
N ALA A 215 -6.05 -14.65 15.33
CA ALA A 215 -6.75 -15.75 14.67
C ALA A 215 -7.41 -15.31 13.36
N TRP A 216 -8.06 -14.14 13.34
CA TRP A 216 -8.59 -13.57 12.09
C TRP A 216 -7.47 -13.34 11.08
N LEU A 217 -6.41 -12.61 11.45
CA LEU A 217 -5.31 -12.32 10.55
C LEU A 217 -4.68 -13.59 9.98
N ALA A 218 -4.44 -14.61 10.81
CA ALA A 218 -3.89 -15.90 10.37
C ALA A 218 -4.79 -16.61 9.35
N GLY A 219 -6.11 -16.54 9.51
CA GLY A 219 -7.08 -17.10 8.56
C GLY A 219 -7.02 -16.44 7.19
N TYR A 220 -6.88 -15.12 7.16
CA TYR A 220 -6.75 -14.37 5.92
C TYR A 220 -5.38 -14.60 5.26
N LEU A 221 -4.28 -14.61 6.01
CA LEU A 221 -2.95 -14.90 5.47
C LEU A 221 -2.83 -16.34 4.94
N ASP A 222 -3.48 -17.30 5.58
CA ASP A 222 -3.54 -18.68 5.08
C ASP A 222 -4.30 -18.75 3.75
N ALA A 223 -5.45 -18.05 3.65
CA ALA A 223 -6.20 -17.97 2.40
C ALA A 223 -5.38 -17.28 1.29
N TYR A 224 -4.63 -16.22 1.62
CA TYR A 224 -3.77 -15.52 0.69
C TYR A 224 -2.68 -16.45 0.10
N GLN A 225 -2.00 -17.23 0.94
CA GLN A 225 -1.03 -18.23 0.45
C GLN A 225 -1.66 -19.26 -0.50
N ARG A 226 -2.91 -19.68 -0.22
CA ARG A 226 -3.65 -20.66 -1.04
C ARG A 226 -4.04 -20.15 -2.42
N LEU A 227 -3.96 -18.84 -2.68
CA LEU A 227 -4.14 -18.28 -4.04
C LEU A 227 -3.07 -18.79 -5.00
N ARG A 228 -1.85 -18.98 -4.53
CA ARG A 228 -0.74 -19.47 -5.38
C ARG A 228 -0.72 -20.99 -5.50
N LYS A 229 -1.00 -21.69 -4.39
CA LYS A 229 -1.07 -23.15 -4.35
C LYS A 229 -2.11 -23.59 -3.30
N PRO A 230 -3.09 -24.42 -3.66
CA PRO A 230 -4.22 -24.76 -2.77
C PRO A 230 -3.84 -25.33 -1.40
N ASP A 231 -2.70 -26.02 -1.28
CA ASP A 231 -2.18 -26.56 -0.03
C ASP A 231 -1.45 -25.50 0.84
N GLY A 232 -1.27 -24.27 0.31
CA GLY A 232 -0.57 -23.19 0.99
C GLY A 232 0.94 -23.41 1.13
N SER A 233 1.53 -24.36 0.42
CA SER A 233 2.96 -24.67 0.53
C SER A 233 3.87 -23.74 -0.26
N ALA A 234 3.32 -22.98 -1.23
CA ALA A 234 4.10 -22.04 -2.03
C ALA A 234 4.23 -20.69 -1.30
N PRO A 235 5.43 -20.12 -1.17
CA PRO A 235 5.60 -18.77 -0.66
C PRO A 235 4.81 -17.75 -1.50
N MET A 236 4.17 -16.77 -0.85
CA MET A 236 3.39 -15.72 -1.50
C MET A 236 4.10 -14.38 -1.40
N PRO A 237 4.30 -13.63 -2.51
CA PRO A 237 4.81 -12.27 -2.44
C PRO A 237 3.91 -11.38 -1.60
N LEU A 238 4.50 -10.49 -0.82
CA LEU A 238 3.81 -9.35 -0.21
C LEU A 238 3.98 -8.12 -1.10
N TYR A 239 2.96 -7.29 -1.17
CA TYR A 239 2.98 -6.08 -2.00
C TYR A 239 2.95 -4.82 -1.12
N ASP A 240 1.83 -4.42 -0.58
CA ASP A 240 1.63 -3.18 0.18
C ASP A 240 2.52 -3.05 1.43
N PRO A 241 2.75 -4.12 2.21
CA PRO A 241 3.70 -4.05 3.31
C PRO A 241 5.12 -3.71 2.90
N VAL A 242 5.50 -3.98 1.63
CA VAL A 242 6.83 -3.64 1.09
C VAL A 242 6.99 -2.12 0.98
N ALA A 243 5.98 -1.44 0.42
CA ALA A 243 5.95 0.02 0.36
C ALA A 243 5.84 0.65 1.76
N ALA A 244 5.03 0.07 2.65
CA ALA A 244 4.93 0.52 4.04
C ALA A 244 6.25 0.35 4.82
N ALA A 245 7.02 -0.72 4.56
CA ALA A 245 8.31 -0.97 5.20
C ALA A 245 9.37 0.09 4.86
N TRP A 246 9.28 0.75 3.69
CA TRP A 246 10.09 1.91 3.36
C TRP A 246 10.01 3.02 4.42
N LEU A 247 8.83 3.26 4.96
CA LEU A 247 8.61 4.29 5.99
C LEU A 247 9.26 3.94 7.33
N TRP A 248 9.55 2.66 7.56
CA TRP A 248 10.17 2.13 8.77
C TRP A 248 11.69 2.03 8.67
N GLN A 249 12.18 1.38 7.62
CA GLN A 249 13.59 1.01 7.44
C GLN A 249 13.96 1.12 5.96
N PRO A 250 14.20 2.34 5.44
CA PRO A 250 14.56 2.55 4.04
C PRO A 250 15.86 1.85 3.63
N GLU A 251 16.75 1.60 4.58
CA GLU A 251 18.02 0.87 4.37
C GLU A 251 17.85 -0.59 3.93
N LEU A 252 16.64 -1.16 4.07
CA LEU A 252 16.33 -2.51 3.58
C LEU A 252 16.16 -2.56 2.04
N PHE A 253 16.19 -1.39 1.39
CA PHE A 253 15.90 -1.28 -0.05
C PHE A 253 17.01 -0.58 -0.80
N ARG A 254 17.21 -0.99 -2.06
CA ARG A 254 18.02 -0.27 -3.02
C ARG A 254 17.12 0.27 -4.13
N LEU A 255 17.13 1.58 -4.29
CA LEU A 255 16.39 2.28 -5.33
C LEU A 255 17.34 2.77 -6.43
N GLU A 256 16.82 2.86 -7.66
CA GLU A 256 17.52 3.46 -8.80
C GLU A 256 16.65 4.52 -9.47
N SER A 257 17.27 5.60 -9.92
CA SER A 257 16.59 6.65 -10.69
C SER A 257 16.20 6.11 -12.07
N ALA A 258 14.97 6.39 -12.47
CA ALA A 258 14.48 6.01 -13.79
C ALA A 258 13.54 7.07 -14.37
N ARG A 259 13.46 7.14 -15.69
CA ARG A 259 12.30 7.68 -16.36
C ARG A 259 11.25 6.59 -16.45
N VAL A 260 10.06 6.85 -15.88
CA VAL A 260 8.93 5.93 -15.93
C VAL A 260 7.80 6.62 -16.68
N ASP A 261 7.36 6.00 -17.76
CA ASP A 261 6.20 6.41 -18.55
C ASP A 261 5.13 5.33 -18.47
N ILE A 262 3.85 5.71 -18.56
CA ILE A 262 2.73 4.77 -18.53
C ILE A 262 2.22 4.52 -19.94
N GLU A 263 2.15 3.26 -20.34
CA GLU A 263 1.62 2.91 -21.66
C GLU A 263 0.09 2.95 -21.68
N LEU A 264 -0.48 3.89 -22.45
CA LEU A 264 -1.93 4.13 -22.51
C LEU A 264 -2.62 3.52 -23.74
N GLN A 265 -1.90 3.29 -24.84
CA GLN A 265 -2.51 3.01 -26.14
C GLN A 265 -2.21 1.60 -26.67
N GLY A 266 -1.18 0.95 -26.16
CA GLY A 266 -0.72 -0.34 -26.66
C GLY A 266 -1.73 -1.46 -26.39
N ARG A 267 -2.19 -2.13 -27.43
CA ARG A 267 -3.16 -3.23 -27.33
C ARG A 267 -2.80 -4.31 -26.31
N PHE A 268 -1.50 -4.60 -26.14
CA PHE A 268 -1.00 -5.65 -25.24
C PHE A 268 -0.24 -5.11 -24.04
N THR A 269 0.00 -3.80 -24.00
CA THR A 269 0.90 -3.16 -23.02
C THR A 269 0.23 -2.03 -22.25
N ARG A 270 -1.05 -1.73 -22.47
CA ARG A 270 -1.81 -0.74 -21.73
C ARG A 270 -1.68 -0.97 -20.21
N GLY A 271 -1.33 0.08 -19.46
CA GLY A 271 -1.06 0.03 -18.03
C GLY A 271 0.35 -0.49 -17.67
N MET A 272 1.23 -0.73 -18.65
CA MET A 272 2.63 -1.07 -18.38
C MET A 272 3.39 0.17 -17.90
N THR A 273 4.18 0.02 -16.85
CA THR A 273 5.22 0.99 -16.47
C THR A 273 6.46 0.77 -17.32
N VAL A 274 6.73 1.70 -18.23
CA VAL A 274 7.91 1.68 -19.12
C VAL A 274 9.07 2.35 -18.40
N CYS A 275 9.91 1.56 -17.74
CA CYS A 275 11.03 2.05 -16.94
C CYS A 275 12.30 2.14 -17.79
N ASP A 276 12.86 3.34 -17.93
CA ASP A 276 14.10 3.59 -18.64
C ASP A 276 15.22 3.99 -17.67
N PHE A 277 16.17 3.06 -17.47
CA PHE A 277 17.34 3.22 -16.60
C PHE A 277 18.59 3.63 -17.39
N ARG A 278 18.50 3.84 -18.70
CA ARG A 278 19.65 4.20 -19.52
C ARG A 278 20.17 5.60 -19.16
N ALA A 279 21.48 5.80 -19.21
CA ALA A 279 22.10 7.10 -18.89
C ALA A 279 21.46 8.27 -19.63
N ALA A 280 21.07 8.10 -20.89
CA ALA A 280 20.40 9.13 -21.70
C ALA A 280 18.99 9.54 -21.20
N ALA A 281 18.38 8.76 -20.30
CA ALA A 281 17.08 9.05 -19.73
C ALA A 281 17.15 9.67 -18.33
N LEU A 282 18.30 9.60 -17.66
CA LEU A 282 18.45 10.01 -16.26
C LEU A 282 18.23 11.50 -16.02
N ASP A 283 18.55 12.35 -16.99
CA ASP A 283 18.29 13.81 -16.92
C ASP A 283 16.77 14.10 -16.89
N ARG A 284 15.94 13.14 -17.27
CA ARG A 284 14.49 13.22 -17.26
C ARG A 284 13.86 12.23 -16.28
N ALA A 285 14.65 11.68 -15.36
CA ALA A 285 14.15 10.77 -14.34
C ALA A 285 13.03 11.43 -13.52
N ASN A 286 11.94 10.70 -13.32
CA ASN A 286 10.77 11.15 -12.58
C ASN A 286 10.41 10.24 -11.42
N ALA A 287 11.15 9.14 -11.23
CA ALA A 287 10.92 8.21 -10.15
C ALA A 287 12.22 7.60 -9.60
N GLN A 288 12.18 7.24 -8.33
CA GLN A 288 13.11 6.30 -7.70
C GLN A 288 12.42 4.94 -7.67
N VAL A 289 12.95 3.97 -8.38
CA VAL A 289 12.36 2.62 -8.52
C VAL A 289 13.08 1.64 -7.60
N ALA A 290 12.35 0.96 -6.74
CA ALA A 290 12.91 -0.06 -5.86
C ALA A 290 13.30 -1.31 -6.68
N MET A 291 14.61 -1.61 -6.70
CA MET A 291 15.18 -2.71 -7.48
C MET A 291 15.44 -3.95 -6.63
N SER A 292 15.81 -3.76 -5.38
CA SER A 292 16.02 -4.89 -4.47
C SER A 292 15.60 -4.56 -3.04
N ALA A 293 15.27 -5.62 -2.28
CA ALA A 293 14.94 -5.59 -0.87
C ALA A 293 15.64 -6.74 -0.13
N ASP A 294 15.96 -6.51 1.14
CA ASP A 294 16.20 -7.61 2.07
C ASP A 294 14.86 -8.23 2.46
N GLY A 295 14.37 -9.16 1.63
CA GLY A 295 13.03 -9.74 1.78
C GLY A 295 12.79 -10.38 3.14
N PRO A 296 13.68 -11.24 3.67
CA PRO A 296 13.56 -11.78 5.02
C PRO A 296 13.45 -10.71 6.10
N ALA A 297 14.29 -9.66 6.07
CA ALA A 297 14.25 -8.59 7.05
C ALA A 297 12.94 -7.75 6.96
N VAL A 298 12.40 -7.54 5.75
CA VAL A 298 11.10 -6.87 5.57
C VAL A 298 9.96 -7.69 6.18
N VAL A 299 9.93 -9.01 5.98
CA VAL A 299 8.91 -9.88 6.58
C VAL A 299 9.04 -9.90 8.10
N GLU A 300 10.26 -10.00 8.63
CA GLU A 300 10.51 -9.96 10.07
C GLU A 300 10.06 -8.63 10.69
N LEU A 301 10.38 -7.50 10.06
CA LEU A 301 9.91 -6.17 10.46
C LEU A 301 8.39 -6.15 10.53
N MET A 302 7.71 -6.54 9.45
CA MET A 302 6.25 -6.58 9.37
C MET A 302 5.65 -7.42 10.50
N LEU A 303 6.11 -8.66 10.68
CA LEU A 303 5.57 -9.55 11.71
C LEU A 303 5.79 -9.00 13.12
N ARG A 304 6.97 -8.45 13.40
CA ARG A 304 7.30 -7.80 14.67
C ARG A 304 6.35 -6.64 14.97
N VAL A 305 6.15 -5.76 13.99
CA VAL A 305 5.29 -4.57 14.11
C VAL A 305 3.83 -4.96 14.28
N VAL A 306 3.32 -5.87 13.45
CA VAL A 306 1.95 -6.37 13.54
C VAL A 306 1.69 -7.03 14.89
N LYS A 307 2.63 -7.84 15.39
CA LYS A 307 2.53 -8.47 16.72
C LYS A 307 2.38 -7.44 17.85
N GLN A 308 3.04 -6.29 17.75
CA GLN A 308 2.90 -5.18 18.72
C GLN A 308 1.48 -4.60 18.71
N VAL A 309 0.92 -4.32 17.50
CA VAL A 309 -0.46 -3.80 17.38
C VAL A 309 -1.49 -4.77 17.96
N LEU A 310 -1.24 -6.07 17.83
CA LEU A 310 -2.12 -7.10 18.39
C LEU A 310 -2.06 -7.20 19.92
N GLY A 311 -1.13 -6.51 20.58
CA GLY A 311 -0.91 -6.62 22.02
C GLY A 311 -0.28 -7.96 22.46
N CYS A 312 0.31 -8.68 21.50
CA CYS A 312 0.91 -10.00 21.72
C CYS A 312 2.40 -9.96 22.08
N ALA A 313 2.98 -8.76 22.23
CA ALA A 313 4.37 -8.54 22.62
C ALA A 313 4.42 -7.67 23.89
N SER A 314 5.11 -8.13 24.92
CA SER A 314 5.65 -7.24 25.96
C SER A 314 6.72 -6.37 25.29
N MET A 315 6.60 -5.04 25.35
CA MET A 315 7.59 -4.12 24.80
C MET A 315 8.96 -4.38 25.45
N PRO A 316 10.03 -4.71 24.70
CA PRO A 316 11.35 -4.32 25.13
C PRO A 316 11.44 -2.81 24.89
N SER A 317 11.82 -2.06 25.94
CA SER A 317 12.15 -0.64 25.84
C SER A 317 13.17 -0.47 24.71
N LEU A 318 12.81 0.26 23.67
CA LEU A 318 13.79 0.77 22.71
C LEU A 318 14.74 1.68 23.48
N GLY A 319 15.91 1.15 23.82
CA GLY A 319 17.01 1.94 24.35
C GLY A 319 17.30 3.06 23.36
N CYS A 320 17.19 4.28 23.83
CA CYS A 320 17.63 5.47 23.13
C CYS A 320 19.15 5.30 22.90
N ALA A 321 19.54 4.83 21.70
CA ALA A 321 20.95 4.87 21.32
C ALA A 321 21.32 6.34 21.20
N SER A 322 22.07 6.84 22.17
CA SER A 322 22.68 8.15 22.16
C SER A 322 23.61 8.24 20.93
N VAL A 323 23.28 9.11 20.02
CA VAL A 323 24.17 9.52 18.92
C VAL A 323 25.37 10.23 19.58
N PRO A 324 26.62 9.78 19.33
CA PRO A 324 27.78 10.53 19.80
C PRO A 324 27.89 11.84 19.03
N PRO A 325 28.32 12.95 19.67
CA PRO A 325 28.54 14.22 19.00
C PRO A 325 29.67 14.07 17.97
N LEU A 326 29.44 14.56 16.78
CA LEU A 326 30.46 14.75 15.76
C LEU A 326 31.45 15.78 16.26
N GLY A 327 32.71 15.36 16.42
CA GLY A 327 33.87 16.21 16.62
C GLY A 327 34.42 16.76 15.30
#